data_495ab8cb7d3965f56028971f863b8d63
#
_entry.id   495ab8cb7d3965f56028971f863b8d63
#
_cell.length_a   1.000
_cell.length_b   1.000
_cell.length_c   1.000
_cell.angle_alpha   90.00
_cell.angle_beta   90.00
_cell.angle_gamma   90.00
#
_symmetry.space_group_name_H-M   'P 1'
#
loop_
_entity.id
_entity.type
_entity.pdbx_description
1 polymer ?
#
loop_
_entity_poly.entity_id
_entity_poly.type
_entity_poly.pdbx_seq_one_letter_code
_entity_poly.pdbx_strand_id
1 'polypeptide(L)'
;MAGVTIAIIGARDIAKEFGKKGTASDVTLFNQVAEGHVITCVEPTNFPEKVPPLFVTLGMADRCLLVIDQLSRPIAETIAVADLYDLPTTVVLGPAVGEEEIGRLLKGTRFESAPRSALDFPALRQLLDGWTPRIEEGPVTVPIDHAFPVKGVGAVALGVVRVGTLHAHEKLRLWPTPKLVEIRSIQVHDVEVSEASNGDRVGVALKGVDPDELARGQTLAPEGSLHAGASLRGTDLVPCRYHRTPWGEGAQMHLAAGLQVVPVSVGSRDDHQAVFTADRAVAFHPGQRAYVLDLSSTTGPRIAARVALQDGPD
;
A
#
# COMPACT_ATOMS: atom_id res chain seq x y z
N MET A 1 7.26 15.41 13.89
CA MET A 1 5.83 15.69 13.57
C MET A 1 5.19 14.38 13.17
N ALA A 2 4.06 14.03 13.75
CA ALA A 2 3.39 12.78 13.37
C ALA A 2 2.83 12.90 11.93
N GLY A 3 3.17 11.97 11.05
CA GLY A 3 2.69 11.94 9.67
C GLY A 3 1.55 10.93 9.52
N VAL A 4 0.48 11.26 8.78
CA VAL A 4 -0.58 10.32 8.40
C VAL A 4 -0.67 10.19 6.89
N THR A 5 -0.69 8.95 6.40
CA THR A 5 -0.86 8.67 4.97
C THR A 5 -2.29 8.18 4.69
N ILE A 6 -2.94 8.80 3.72
CA ILE A 6 -4.35 8.57 3.39
C ILE A 6 -4.48 8.13 1.95
N ALA A 7 -5.02 6.93 1.72
CA ALA A 7 -5.40 6.48 0.39
C ALA A 7 -6.66 7.20 -0.05
N ILE A 8 -6.65 7.83 -1.22
CA ILE A 8 -7.84 8.38 -1.87
C ILE A 8 -8.09 7.55 -3.12
N ILE A 9 -9.17 6.78 -3.11
CA ILE A 9 -9.48 5.80 -4.16
C ILE A 9 -10.93 5.95 -4.63
N GLY A 10 -11.21 5.49 -5.84
CA GLY A 10 -12.53 5.51 -6.45
C GLY A 10 -12.68 6.63 -7.46
N ALA A 11 -12.57 7.89 -7.06
CA ALA A 11 -12.54 9.04 -7.96
C ALA A 11 -11.09 9.52 -8.19
N ARG A 12 -10.87 10.22 -9.31
CA ARG A 12 -9.58 10.82 -9.68
C ARG A 12 -9.53 12.30 -9.33
N ASP A 13 -8.35 12.84 -9.20
CA ASP A 13 -8.10 14.28 -9.00
C ASP A 13 -8.69 14.86 -7.70
N ILE A 14 -8.95 14.00 -6.72
CA ILE A 14 -9.48 14.43 -5.40
C ILE A 14 -8.34 14.81 -4.45
N ALA A 15 -7.24 14.06 -4.44
CA ALA A 15 -6.14 14.29 -3.50
C ALA A 15 -5.45 15.65 -3.68
N LYS A 16 -5.48 16.24 -4.88
CA LYS A 16 -4.95 17.58 -5.15
C LYS A 16 -5.62 18.68 -4.33
N GLU A 17 -6.85 18.46 -3.89
CA GLU A 17 -7.61 19.41 -3.05
C GLU A 17 -7.08 19.45 -1.61
N PHE A 18 -6.30 18.44 -1.20
CA PHE A 18 -5.81 18.29 0.18
C PHE A 18 -4.33 18.62 0.36
N GLY A 19 -3.59 18.98 -0.70
CA GLY A 19 -2.18 19.33 -0.52
C GLY A 19 -1.47 19.69 -1.81
N LYS A 20 -0.18 20.00 -1.67
CA LYS A 20 0.69 20.30 -2.81
C LYS A 20 1.19 18.98 -3.41
N LYS A 21 1.22 18.91 -4.74
CA LYS A 21 1.76 17.77 -5.48
C LYS A 21 3.23 17.55 -5.12
N GLY A 22 3.52 16.35 -4.65
CA GLY A 22 4.87 15.87 -4.40
C GLY A 22 5.32 14.88 -5.50
N THR A 23 5.74 13.69 -5.09
CA THR A 23 6.17 12.63 -6.02
C THR A 23 5.02 12.16 -6.88
N ALA A 24 5.27 11.96 -8.18
CA ALA A 24 4.28 11.44 -9.12
C ALA A 24 4.90 10.35 -10.00
N SER A 25 4.19 9.22 -10.09
CA SER A 25 4.50 8.08 -10.94
C SER A 25 3.18 7.41 -11.36
N ASP A 26 3.05 6.11 -11.22
CA ASP A 26 1.79 5.36 -11.29
C ASP A 26 0.91 5.55 -10.02
N VAL A 27 1.48 6.15 -8.96
CA VAL A 27 0.78 6.75 -7.83
C VAL A 27 1.22 8.21 -7.69
N THR A 28 0.33 9.09 -7.26
CA THR A 28 0.64 10.50 -7.03
C THR A 28 0.38 10.85 -5.58
N LEU A 29 1.35 11.54 -4.97
CA LEU A 29 1.30 11.99 -3.60
C LEU A 29 1.05 13.49 -3.54
N PHE A 30 0.21 13.90 -2.58
CA PHE A 30 -0.07 15.31 -2.26
C PHE A 30 0.15 15.51 -0.77
N ASN A 31 0.98 16.48 -0.41
CA ASN A 31 1.39 16.72 0.97
C ASN A 31 0.81 18.03 1.48
N GLN A 32 0.21 17.99 2.67
CA GLN A 32 -0.20 19.15 3.44
C GLN A 32 0.59 19.16 4.75
N VAL A 33 1.24 20.25 5.02
CA VAL A 33 1.88 20.50 6.33
C VAL A 33 0.92 21.38 7.13
N ALA A 34 0.38 20.84 8.20
CA ALA A 34 -0.44 21.56 9.19
C ALA A 34 0.36 21.75 10.48
N GLU A 35 -0.14 22.59 11.40
CA GLU A 35 0.51 22.79 12.70
C GLU A 35 0.64 21.44 13.45
N GLY A 36 1.89 20.97 13.59
CA GLY A 36 2.23 19.79 14.41
C GLY A 36 2.07 18.43 13.72
N HIS A 37 1.52 18.33 12.51
CA HIS A 37 1.38 17.06 11.79
C HIS A 37 1.43 17.25 10.27
N VAL A 38 1.61 16.16 9.56
CA VAL A 38 1.66 16.11 8.10
C VAL A 38 0.66 15.11 7.55
N ILE A 39 -0.10 15.54 6.57
CA ILE A 39 -1.05 14.68 5.84
C ILE A 39 -0.49 14.42 4.46
N THR A 40 -0.30 13.15 4.12
CA THR A 40 0.07 12.70 2.77
C THR A 40 -1.12 11.96 2.15
N CYS A 41 -1.76 12.58 1.16
CA CYS A 41 -2.80 11.93 0.37
C CYS A 41 -2.19 11.23 -0.84
N VAL A 42 -2.56 9.97 -1.09
CA VAL A 42 -2.03 9.13 -2.19
C VAL A 42 -3.17 8.69 -3.09
N GLU A 43 -3.02 8.92 -4.40
CA GLU A 43 -3.96 8.46 -5.43
C GLU A 43 -3.30 7.47 -6.40
N PRO A 44 -4.01 6.41 -6.86
CA PRO A 44 -3.53 5.50 -7.91
C PRO A 44 -3.73 6.14 -9.29
N THR A 45 -2.67 6.76 -9.84
CA THR A 45 -2.73 7.56 -11.08
C THR A 45 -3.13 6.74 -12.30
N ASN A 46 -2.63 5.50 -12.41
CA ASN A 46 -2.84 4.63 -13.58
C ASN A 46 -3.97 3.61 -13.39
N PHE A 47 -4.79 3.73 -12.37
CA PHE A 47 -6.00 2.94 -12.21
C PHE A 47 -7.18 3.65 -12.94
N PRO A 48 -8.07 2.94 -13.64
CA PRO A 48 -8.25 1.48 -13.70
C PRO A 48 -7.44 0.74 -14.78
N GLU A 49 -6.65 1.42 -15.60
CA GLU A 49 -5.88 0.79 -16.67
C GLU A 49 -4.92 -0.27 -16.10
N LYS A 50 -4.27 0.07 -14.98
CA LYS A 50 -3.41 -0.84 -14.20
C LYS A 50 -3.94 -0.98 -12.77
N VAL A 51 -3.99 -2.22 -12.25
CA VAL A 51 -4.45 -2.51 -10.88
C VAL A 51 -3.35 -2.35 -9.83
N PRO A 52 -2.08 -2.73 -10.09
CA PRO A 52 -1.02 -2.64 -9.09
C PRO A 52 -0.93 -1.30 -8.34
N PRO A 53 -1.10 -0.13 -8.99
CA PRO A 53 -1.11 1.17 -8.31
C PRO A 53 -2.14 1.30 -7.20
N LEU A 54 -3.32 0.66 -7.34
CA LEU A 54 -4.35 0.66 -6.29
C LEU A 54 -3.84 -0.04 -5.01
N PHE A 55 -3.13 -1.18 -5.17
CA PHE A 55 -2.54 -1.91 -4.03
C PHE A 55 -1.38 -1.14 -3.40
N VAL A 56 -0.54 -0.48 -4.20
CA VAL A 56 0.53 0.38 -3.70
C VAL A 56 -0.05 1.54 -2.88
N THR A 57 -1.10 2.20 -3.39
CA THR A 57 -1.80 3.29 -2.70
C THR A 57 -2.33 2.83 -1.32
N LEU A 58 -3.02 1.69 -1.29
CA LEU A 58 -3.54 1.11 -0.04
C LEU A 58 -2.41 0.65 0.88
N GLY A 59 -1.33 0.08 0.34
CA GLY A 59 -0.14 -0.38 1.10
C GLY A 59 0.63 0.75 1.78
N MET A 60 0.54 1.96 1.24
CA MET A 60 1.15 3.16 1.84
C MET A 60 0.28 3.79 2.94
N ALA A 61 -1.00 3.45 3.04
CA ALA A 61 -1.95 4.24 3.81
C ALA A 61 -2.22 3.71 5.22
N ASP A 62 -2.53 4.63 6.12
CA ASP A 62 -3.07 4.37 7.46
C ASP A 62 -4.59 4.32 7.43
N ARG A 63 -5.20 5.14 6.57
CA ARG A 63 -6.66 5.30 6.40
C ARG A 63 -7.01 5.46 4.94
N CYS A 64 -8.30 5.32 4.64
CA CYS A 64 -8.79 5.39 3.28
C CYS A 64 -10.02 6.31 3.17
N LEU A 65 -10.05 7.15 2.14
CA LEU A 65 -11.26 7.75 1.60
C LEU A 65 -11.67 6.96 0.35
N LEU A 66 -12.79 6.27 0.41
CA LEU A 66 -13.41 5.62 -0.74
C LEU A 66 -14.42 6.59 -1.35
N VAL A 67 -14.04 7.26 -2.43
CA VAL A 67 -14.86 8.28 -3.08
C VAL A 67 -15.71 7.65 -4.19
N ILE A 68 -17.02 7.75 -4.05
CA ILE A 68 -18.00 7.23 -5.01
C ILE A 68 -18.77 8.43 -5.59
N ASP A 69 -18.32 8.93 -6.73
CA ASP A 69 -18.93 10.07 -7.43
C ASP A 69 -19.85 9.63 -8.59
N GLN A 70 -19.70 8.38 -9.03
CA GLN A 70 -20.52 7.77 -10.07
C GLN A 70 -20.52 6.25 -9.93
N LEU A 71 -21.52 5.58 -10.47
CA LEU A 71 -21.56 4.12 -10.55
C LEU A 71 -20.84 3.65 -11.81
N SER A 72 -19.79 2.86 -11.64
CA SER A 72 -18.99 2.36 -12.75
C SER A 72 -18.31 1.04 -12.39
N ARG A 73 -17.85 0.31 -13.41
CA ARG A 73 -17.07 -0.93 -13.18
C ARG A 73 -15.78 -0.68 -12.39
N PRO A 74 -14.98 0.38 -12.65
CA PRO A 74 -13.83 0.71 -11.80
C PRO A 74 -14.20 0.94 -10.34
N ILE A 75 -15.30 1.59 -10.04
CA ILE A 75 -15.78 1.78 -8.66
C ILE A 75 -16.10 0.44 -8.00
N ALA A 76 -16.82 -0.44 -8.69
CA ALA A 76 -17.13 -1.78 -8.16
C ALA A 76 -15.86 -2.60 -7.88
N GLU A 77 -14.85 -2.51 -8.76
CA GLU A 77 -13.54 -3.12 -8.53
C GLU A 77 -12.79 -2.50 -7.36
N THR A 78 -12.79 -1.17 -7.24
CA THR A 78 -12.20 -0.45 -6.09
C THR A 78 -12.82 -0.91 -4.78
N ILE A 79 -14.15 -1.04 -4.72
CA ILE A 79 -14.87 -1.53 -3.54
C ILE A 79 -14.44 -2.96 -3.22
N ALA A 80 -14.37 -3.85 -4.21
CA ALA A 80 -13.97 -5.25 -4.01
C ALA A 80 -12.53 -5.37 -3.46
N VAL A 81 -11.60 -4.55 -3.94
CA VAL A 81 -10.23 -4.49 -3.44
C VAL A 81 -10.19 -3.94 -2.02
N ALA A 82 -10.82 -2.80 -1.77
CA ALA A 82 -10.81 -2.14 -0.47
C ALA A 82 -11.53 -2.98 0.61
N ASP A 83 -12.56 -3.74 0.24
CA ASP A 83 -13.28 -4.66 1.14
C ASP A 83 -12.34 -5.75 1.70
N LEU A 84 -11.46 -6.32 0.87
CA LEU A 84 -10.47 -7.30 1.30
C LEU A 84 -9.25 -6.66 1.99
N TYR A 85 -8.94 -5.40 1.69
CA TYR A 85 -7.75 -4.73 2.21
C TYR A 85 -7.85 -4.37 3.70
N ASP A 86 -9.05 -4.13 4.20
CA ASP A 86 -9.33 -3.93 5.64
C ASP A 86 -8.59 -2.72 6.27
N LEU A 87 -8.57 -1.59 5.57
CA LEU A 87 -8.15 -0.31 6.16
C LEU A 87 -9.35 0.43 6.79
N PRO A 88 -9.16 1.19 7.88
CA PRO A 88 -10.17 2.13 8.36
C PRO A 88 -10.57 3.08 7.22
N THR A 89 -11.84 3.03 6.81
CA THR A 89 -12.32 3.70 5.59
C THR A 89 -13.53 4.57 5.89
N THR A 90 -13.52 5.78 5.36
CA THR A 90 -14.71 6.64 5.25
C THR A 90 -15.18 6.63 3.81
N VAL A 91 -16.47 6.36 3.60
CA VAL A 91 -17.09 6.40 2.27
C VAL A 91 -17.53 7.84 1.99
N VAL A 92 -17.03 8.40 0.90
CA VAL A 92 -17.35 9.77 0.47
C VAL A 92 -18.27 9.72 -0.75
N LEU A 93 -19.42 10.34 -0.66
CA LEU A 93 -20.45 10.29 -1.69
C LEU A 93 -20.47 11.58 -2.49
N GLY A 94 -20.33 11.45 -3.81
CA GLY A 94 -20.55 12.55 -4.76
C GLY A 94 -22.04 12.89 -4.91
N PRO A 95 -22.36 14.10 -5.39
CA PRO A 95 -23.73 14.58 -5.48
C PRO A 95 -24.60 13.84 -6.52
N ALA A 96 -23.97 13.11 -7.43
CA ALA A 96 -24.69 12.40 -8.51
C ALA A 96 -25.12 10.98 -8.12
N VAL A 97 -24.85 10.51 -6.90
CA VAL A 97 -25.10 9.12 -6.49
C VAL A 97 -26.16 9.08 -5.39
N GLY A 98 -27.24 8.33 -5.64
CA GLY A 98 -28.37 8.21 -4.72
C GLY A 98 -28.09 7.24 -3.55
N GLU A 99 -28.64 7.54 -2.39
CA GLU A 99 -28.48 6.71 -1.16
C GLU A 99 -28.94 5.27 -1.37
N GLU A 100 -30.02 5.03 -2.11
CA GLU A 100 -30.54 3.70 -2.38
C GLU A 100 -29.58 2.88 -3.27
N GLU A 101 -28.97 3.51 -4.27
CA GLU A 101 -28.00 2.89 -5.17
C GLU A 101 -26.73 2.51 -4.41
N ILE A 102 -26.25 3.40 -3.54
CA ILE A 102 -25.11 3.14 -2.66
C ILE A 102 -25.43 2.01 -1.69
N GLY A 103 -26.60 1.99 -1.07
CA GLY A 103 -27.03 0.89 -0.19
C GLY A 103 -26.97 -0.46 -0.88
N ARG A 104 -27.41 -0.53 -2.15
CA ARG A 104 -27.33 -1.77 -2.96
C ARG A 104 -25.89 -2.13 -3.32
N LEU A 105 -25.08 -1.15 -3.71
CA LEU A 105 -23.68 -1.36 -4.11
C LEU A 105 -22.81 -1.87 -2.94
N LEU A 106 -23.00 -1.30 -1.75
CA LEU A 106 -22.19 -1.63 -0.57
C LEU A 106 -22.73 -2.82 0.24
N LYS A 107 -23.92 -3.33 -0.11
CA LYS A 107 -24.57 -4.43 0.62
C LYS A 107 -23.67 -5.64 0.76
N GLY A 108 -23.49 -6.09 2.02
CA GLY A 108 -22.67 -7.23 2.40
C GLY A 108 -21.16 -6.99 2.26
N THR A 109 -20.70 -5.78 1.95
CA THR A 109 -19.31 -5.37 2.15
C THR A 109 -19.15 -4.80 3.56
N ARG A 110 -17.90 -4.69 4.01
CA ARG A 110 -17.57 -3.98 5.26
C ARG A 110 -17.99 -2.51 5.27
N PHE A 111 -18.30 -1.95 4.10
CA PHE A 111 -18.71 -0.55 3.94
C PHE A 111 -20.21 -0.33 4.10
N GLU A 112 -21.01 -1.37 4.30
CA GLU A 112 -22.45 -1.26 4.53
C GLU A 112 -22.75 -0.36 5.74
N SER A 113 -21.92 -0.49 6.80
CA SER A 113 -22.02 0.33 8.03
C SER A 113 -20.83 1.29 8.23
N ALA A 114 -19.98 1.50 7.21
CA ALA A 114 -18.85 2.40 7.33
C ALA A 114 -19.31 3.88 7.50
N PRO A 115 -18.50 4.72 8.18
CA PRO A 115 -18.76 6.16 8.22
C PRO A 115 -18.89 6.74 6.83
N ARG A 116 -19.88 7.62 6.64
CA ARG A 116 -20.16 8.29 5.37
C ARG A 116 -19.98 9.80 5.50
N SER A 117 -19.54 10.42 4.42
CA SER A 117 -19.45 11.87 4.28
C SER A 117 -19.90 12.29 2.88
N ALA A 118 -20.37 13.50 2.72
CA ALA A 118 -20.54 14.10 1.41
C ALA A 118 -19.18 14.49 0.82
N LEU A 119 -19.09 14.61 -0.51
CA LEU A 119 -17.93 15.17 -1.19
C LEU A 119 -17.93 16.69 -1.02
N ASP A 120 -17.58 17.12 0.17
CA ASP A 120 -17.43 18.52 0.59
C ASP A 120 -16.00 18.72 1.07
N PHE A 121 -15.19 19.44 0.29
CA PHE A 121 -13.74 19.57 0.56
C PHE A 121 -13.42 20.27 1.89
N PRO A 122 -14.10 21.37 2.29
CA PRO A 122 -13.93 21.97 3.62
C PRO A 122 -14.18 20.97 4.76
N ALA A 123 -15.29 20.24 4.72
CA ALA A 123 -15.61 19.24 5.74
C ALA A 123 -14.63 18.06 5.74
N LEU A 124 -14.21 17.60 4.56
CA LEU A 124 -13.23 16.54 4.45
C LEU A 124 -11.86 16.98 4.98
N ARG A 125 -11.41 18.21 4.72
CA ARG A 125 -10.16 18.74 5.31
C ARG A 125 -10.19 18.69 6.84
N GLN A 126 -11.28 19.16 7.43
CA GLN A 126 -11.47 19.12 8.88
C GLN A 126 -11.44 17.67 9.42
N LEU A 127 -12.04 16.73 8.68
CA LEU A 127 -12.02 15.32 9.01
C LEU A 127 -10.57 14.77 8.98
N LEU A 128 -9.80 15.08 7.92
CA LEU A 128 -8.44 14.61 7.75
C LEU A 128 -7.50 15.17 8.80
N ASP A 129 -7.67 16.44 9.20
CA ASP A 129 -6.86 17.10 10.25
C ASP A 129 -6.98 16.39 11.61
N GLY A 130 -8.10 15.69 11.86
CA GLY A 130 -8.30 14.88 13.06
C GLY A 130 -7.71 13.47 13.01
N TRP A 131 -7.11 13.05 11.89
CA TRP A 131 -6.59 11.69 11.73
C TRP A 131 -5.15 11.57 12.19
N THR A 132 -4.84 10.45 12.84
CA THR A 132 -3.51 10.11 13.33
C THR A 132 -2.98 8.86 12.61
N PRO A 133 -1.65 8.71 12.50
CA PRO A 133 -1.06 7.49 11.95
C PRO A 133 -1.41 6.27 12.80
N ARG A 134 -1.35 5.12 12.18
CA ARG A 134 -1.37 3.84 12.88
C ARG A 134 0.01 3.62 13.52
N ILE A 135 0.05 3.51 14.84
CA ILE A 135 1.28 3.22 15.56
C ILE A 135 1.41 1.71 15.75
N GLU A 136 2.50 1.16 15.26
CA GLU A 136 2.89 -0.23 15.45
C GLU A 136 4.23 -0.30 16.15
N GLU A 137 4.30 -1.05 17.26
CA GLU A 137 5.54 -1.29 17.98
C GLU A 137 6.29 -2.49 17.36
N GLY A 138 7.61 -2.38 17.28
CA GLY A 138 8.45 -3.45 16.74
C GLY A 138 9.73 -2.93 16.10
N PRO A 139 10.50 -3.82 15.45
CA PRO A 139 11.68 -3.45 14.69
C PRO A 139 11.33 -2.45 13.59
N VAL A 140 12.21 -1.45 13.40
CA VAL A 140 11.99 -0.44 12.38
C VAL A 140 11.74 -1.07 11.01
N THR A 141 10.70 -0.60 10.33
CA THR A 141 10.32 -1.09 9.01
C THR A 141 9.93 0.08 8.12
N VAL A 142 10.67 0.27 7.02
CA VAL A 142 10.47 1.35 6.06
C VAL A 142 10.34 0.78 4.65
N PRO A 143 9.11 0.50 4.17
CA PRO A 143 8.88 0.16 2.77
C PRO A 143 9.24 1.32 1.84
N ILE A 144 9.99 1.03 0.77
CA ILE A 144 10.42 1.99 -0.22
C ILE A 144 9.35 2.12 -1.31
N ASP A 145 8.84 3.32 -1.50
CA ASP A 145 7.87 3.63 -2.57
C ASP A 145 8.53 4.26 -3.81
N HIS A 146 9.61 5.02 -3.65
CA HIS A 146 10.40 5.60 -4.73
C HIS A 146 11.89 5.54 -4.41
N ALA A 147 12.71 5.47 -5.45
CA ALA A 147 14.17 5.55 -5.34
C ALA A 147 14.74 6.26 -6.56
N PHE A 148 15.79 7.05 -6.36
CA PHE A 148 16.46 7.79 -7.43
C PHE A 148 17.88 8.22 -7.02
N PRO A 149 18.77 8.43 -8.00
CA PRO A 149 20.06 9.03 -7.74
C PRO A 149 19.96 10.53 -7.46
N VAL A 150 20.72 11.02 -6.48
CA VAL A 150 20.88 12.45 -6.22
C VAL A 150 22.36 12.83 -6.35
N LYS A 151 22.65 13.82 -7.21
CA LYS A 151 24.03 14.27 -7.45
C LYS A 151 24.69 14.72 -6.15
N GLY A 152 25.85 14.15 -5.84
CA GLY A 152 26.61 14.46 -4.63
C GLY A 152 26.12 13.74 -3.35
N VAL A 153 24.96 13.12 -3.39
CA VAL A 153 24.40 12.33 -2.27
C VAL A 153 24.52 10.84 -2.53
N GLY A 154 24.20 10.39 -3.74
CA GLY A 154 24.17 8.98 -4.13
C GLY A 154 22.76 8.43 -4.19
N ALA A 155 22.55 7.21 -3.69
CA ALA A 155 21.29 6.52 -3.65
C ALA A 155 20.35 7.13 -2.60
N VAL A 156 19.16 7.56 -3.02
CA VAL A 156 18.11 8.09 -2.15
C VAL A 156 16.84 7.26 -2.32
N ALA A 157 16.27 6.84 -1.20
CA ALA A 157 14.98 6.15 -1.15
C ALA A 157 13.94 7.02 -0.42
N LEU A 158 12.71 7.02 -0.94
CA LEU A 158 11.54 7.57 -0.25
C LEU A 158 10.68 6.44 0.28
N GLY A 159 10.13 6.63 1.47
CA GLY A 159 9.25 5.66 2.12
C GLY A 159 8.48 6.27 3.28
N VAL A 160 7.73 5.43 3.98
CA VAL A 160 7.06 5.79 5.23
C VAL A 160 7.55 4.85 6.33
N VAL A 161 7.92 5.38 7.49
CA VAL A 161 8.23 4.57 8.66
C VAL A 161 6.93 3.90 9.13
N ARG A 162 6.82 2.58 8.97
CA ARG A 162 5.60 1.84 9.30
C ARG A 162 5.61 1.27 10.72
N VAL A 163 6.77 0.88 11.18
CA VAL A 163 6.97 0.30 12.51
C VAL A 163 8.23 0.91 13.12
N GLY A 164 8.23 1.17 14.40
CA GLY A 164 9.39 1.59 15.18
C GLY A 164 9.91 2.98 14.84
N THR A 165 11.20 3.19 15.08
CA THR A 165 11.90 4.46 14.85
C THR A 165 13.15 4.20 14.03
N LEU A 166 13.32 4.97 12.96
CA LEU A 166 14.52 4.96 12.10
C LEU A 166 15.53 5.98 12.62
N HIS A 167 16.80 5.57 12.76
CA HIS A 167 17.88 6.46 13.20
C HIS A 167 18.91 6.68 12.10
N ALA A 168 19.47 7.89 12.06
CA ALA A 168 20.64 8.18 11.23
C ALA A 168 21.84 7.31 11.68
N HIS A 169 22.66 6.88 10.70
CA HIS A 169 23.83 6.01 10.88
C HIS A 169 23.50 4.55 11.29
N GLU A 170 22.22 4.19 11.38
CA GLU A 170 21.79 2.82 11.60
C GLU A 170 22.12 1.95 10.38
N LYS A 171 22.43 0.68 10.62
CA LYS A 171 22.62 -0.32 9.57
C LYS A 171 21.40 -1.21 9.49
N LEU A 172 20.79 -1.26 8.32
CA LEU A 172 19.61 -2.06 8.03
C LEU A 172 19.87 -2.97 6.82
N ARG A 173 19.11 -4.04 6.73
CA ARG A 173 19.08 -4.88 5.53
C ARG A 173 18.07 -4.29 4.53
N LEU A 174 18.46 -4.30 3.26
CA LEU A 174 17.58 -3.94 2.14
C LEU A 174 16.84 -5.20 1.66
N TRP A 175 15.73 -5.51 2.26
CA TRP A 175 14.93 -6.69 1.95
C TRP A 175 14.23 -6.57 0.58
N PRO A 176 14.10 -7.68 -0.21
CA PRO A 176 14.48 -9.08 0.08
C PRO A 176 15.94 -9.42 -0.20
N THR A 177 16.80 -8.46 -0.52
CA THR A 177 18.21 -8.71 -0.83
C THR A 177 19.01 -9.03 0.44
N PRO A 178 20.19 -9.67 0.35
CA PRO A 178 21.08 -9.87 1.49
C PRO A 178 21.90 -8.61 1.84
N LYS A 179 21.69 -7.49 1.15
CA LYS A 179 22.54 -6.31 1.24
C LYS A 179 22.27 -5.52 2.51
N LEU A 180 23.33 -5.24 3.27
CA LEU A 180 23.32 -4.29 4.39
C LEU A 180 23.63 -2.89 3.88
N VAL A 181 22.84 -1.90 4.29
CA VAL A 181 22.99 -0.49 3.97
C VAL A 181 23.07 0.33 5.24
N GLU A 182 23.77 1.45 5.18
CA GLU A 182 23.83 2.43 6.26
C GLU A 182 22.93 3.61 5.92
N ILE A 183 22.12 4.06 6.86
CA ILE A 183 21.32 5.28 6.76
C ILE A 183 22.24 6.49 6.94
N ARG A 184 22.67 7.11 5.86
CA ARG A 184 23.61 8.25 5.90
C ARG A 184 22.98 9.51 6.50
N SER A 185 21.75 9.82 6.08
CA SER A 185 20.95 10.94 6.58
C SER A 185 19.47 10.67 6.35
N ILE A 186 18.63 11.32 7.14
CA ILE A 186 17.17 11.23 7.08
C ILE A 186 16.65 12.65 6.86
N GLN A 187 15.71 12.82 5.94
CA GLN A 187 14.92 14.03 5.77
C GLN A 187 13.44 13.72 5.95
N VAL A 188 12.78 14.57 6.72
CA VAL A 188 11.31 14.61 6.87
C VAL A 188 10.86 15.97 6.39
N HIS A 189 10.09 16.03 5.29
CA HIS A 189 9.65 17.29 4.66
C HIS A 189 10.78 18.30 4.40
N ASP A 190 11.84 17.84 3.74
CA ASP A 190 13.03 18.63 3.38
C ASP A 190 13.86 19.15 4.58
N VAL A 191 13.53 18.72 5.81
CA VAL A 191 14.29 19.02 7.02
C VAL A 191 15.10 17.79 7.42
N GLU A 192 16.42 17.96 7.59
CA GLU A 192 17.29 16.92 8.09
C GLU A 192 17.03 16.65 9.58
N VAL A 193 16.87 15.37 9.92
CA VAL A 193 16.58 14.90 11.28
C VAL A 193 17.50 13.75 11.66
N SER A 194 17.72 13.54 12.97
CA SER A 194 18.48 12.38 13.47
C SER A 194 17.65 11.11 13.55
N GLU A 195 16.33 11.24 13.65
CA GLU A 195 15.39 10.11 13.77
C GLU A 195 14.04 10.45 13.13
N ALA A 196 13.31 9.39 12.73
CA ALA A 196 11.94 9.48 12.24
C ALA A 196 11.13 8.29 12.77
N SER A 197 9.86 8.53 13.11
CA SER A 197 8.99 7.57 13.78
C SER A 197 7.80 7.16 12.91
N ASN A 198 6.96 6.27 13.44
CA ASN A 198 5.75 5.78 12.78
C ASN A 198 4.93 6.91 12.14
N GLY A 199 4.59 6.72 10.88
CA GLY A 199 3.83 7.65 10.05
C GLY A 199 4.68 8.68 9.34
N ASP A 200 5.92 8.94 9.76
CA ASP A 200 6.78 9.91 9.09
C ASP A 200 7.14 9.45 7.68
N ARG A 201 6.89 10.33 6.70
CA ARG A 201 7.38 10.15 5.36
C ARG A 201 8.83 10.64 5.28
N VAL A 202 9.72 9.74 4.90
CA VAL A 202 11.17 9.97 4.93
C VAL A 202 11.78 9.93 3.53
N GLY A 203 12.78 10.78 3.33
CA GLY A 203 13.81 10.64 2.32
C GLY A 203 15.10 10.20 2.99
N VAL A 204 15.62 9.03 2.63
CA VAL A 204 16.83 8.47 3.23
C VAL A 204 17.94 8.38 2.21
N ALA A 205 19.09 8.99 2.51
CA ALA A 205 20.32 8.78 1.76
C ALA A 205 20.99 7.50 2.26
N LEU A 206 21.29 6.60 1.34
CA LEU A 206 21.83 5.28 1.65
C LEU A 206 23.29 5.14 1.22
N LYS A 207 24.09 4.46 2.04
CA LYS A 207 25.47 4.07 1.72
C LYS A 207 25.56 2.54 1.65
N GLY A 208 26.34 2.03 0.71
CA GLY A 208 26.51 0.59 0.53
C GLY A 208 25.54 -0.02 -0.49
N VAL A 209 24.84 0.82 -1.26
CA VAL A 209 23.95 0.40 -2.34
C VAL A 209 24.04 1.40 -3.50
N ASP A 210 24.00 0.89 -4.72
CA ASP A 210 23.93 1.72 -5.91
C ASP A 210 22.46 2.08 -6.21
N PRO A 211 22.18 3.27 -6.80
CA PRO A 211 20.81 3.68 -7.13
C PRO A 211 20.03 2.68 -7.97
N ASP A 212 20.69 1.98 -8.90
CA ASP A 212 20.08 0.98 -9.79
C ASP A 212 19.67 -0.31 -9.07
N GLU A 213 20.14 -0.52 -7.84
CA GLU A 213 19.77 -1.66 -7.00
C GLU A 213 18.54 -1.37 -6.14
N LEU A 214 18.13 -0.10 -6.08
CA LEU A 214 16.94 0.31 -5.33
C LEU A 214 15.69 0.21 -6.21
N ALA A 215 14.65 -0.38 -5.66
CA ALA A 215 13.37 -0.52 -6.34
C ALA A 215 12.20 -0.36 -5.36
N ARG A 216 11.06 0.09 -5.88
CA ARG A 216 9.81 0.04 -5.12
C ARG A 216 9.51 -1.36 -4.62
N GLY A 217 9.00 -1.44 -3.39
CA GLY A 217 8.62 -2.68 -2.73
C GLY A 217 9.74 -3.30 -1.91
N GLN A 218 11.00 -2.87 -2.09
CA GLN A 218 12.04 -3.19 -1.12
C GLN A 218 11.73 -2.53 0.22
N THR A 219 12.28 -3.10 1.30
CA THR A 219 12.02 -2.64 2.66
C THR A 219 13.32 -2.55 3.43
N LEU A 220 13.55 -1.42 4.08
CA LEU A 220 14.62 -1.26 5.07
C LEU A 220 14.12 -1.78 6.42
N ALA A 221 14.81 -2.77 6.97
CA ALA A 221 14.49 -3.35 8.28
C ALA A 221 15.73 -4.08 8.83
N PRO A 222 15.81 -4.33 10.15
CA PRO A 222 16.91 -5.09 10.74
C PRO A 222 17.05 -6.49 10.13
N GLU A 223 18.25 -7.04 10.19
CA GLU A 223 18.47 -8.42 9.80
C GLU A 223 17.67 -9.38 10.70
N GLY A 224 17.02 -10.38 10.10
CA GLY A 224 16.18 -11.35 10.83
C GLY A 224 14.79 -10.86 11.21
N SER A 225 14.42 -9.60 10.91
CA SER A 225 13.07 -9.07 11.21
C SER A 225 12.01 -9.43 10.18
N LEU A 226 12.41 -9.75 8.95
CA LEU A 226 11.53 -10.20 7.87
C LEU A 226 11.95 -11.59 7.38
N HIS A 227 11.01 -12.26 6.72
CA HIS A 227 11.28 -13.43 5.89
C HIS A 227 11.40 -13.00 4.43
N ALA A 228 12.12 -13.78 3.62
CA ALA A 228 12.21 -13.54 2.19
C ALA A 228 12.40 -14.86 1.44
N GLY A 229 11.56 -15.09 0.44
CA GLY A 229 11.63 -16.30 -0.38
C GLY A 229 10.82 -16.19 -1.66
N ALA A 230 11.08 -17.08 -2.60
CA ALA A 230 10.29 -17.25 -3.80
C ALA A 230 9.21 -18.34 -3.64
N SER A 231 9.44 -19.34 -2.76
CA SER A 231 8.43 -20.31 -2.35
C SER A 231 7.62 -19.73 -1.20
N LEU A 232 6.31 -19.59 -1.36
CA LEU A 232 5.42 -18.90 -0.42
C LEU A 232 4.18 -19.75 -0.16
N ARG A 233 3.70 -19.72 1.08
CA ARG A 233 2.40 -20.27 1.45
C ARG A 233 1.47 -19.16 1.89
N GLY A 234 0.31 -19.06 1.28
CA GLY A 234 -0.77 -18.20 1.73
C GLY A 234 -1.79 -19.00 2.51
N THR A 235 -1.91 -18.75 3.81
CA THR A 235 -2.92 -19.32 4.71
C THR A 235 -4.11 -18.37 4.88
N ASP A 236 -5.14 -18.79 5.61
CA ASP A 236 -6.33 -17.95 5.89
C ASP A 236 -6.94 -17.35 4.61
N LEU A 237 -7.06 -18.19 3.58
CA LEU A 237 -7.54 -17.77 2.27
C LEU A 237 -8.98 -17.26 2.35
N VAL A 238 -9.16 -15.98 2.03
CA VAL A 238 -10.47 -15.33 1.92
C VAL A 238 -10.71 -14.97 0.45
N PRO A 239 -11.60 -15.70 -0.25
CA PRO A 239 -11.87 -15.45 -1.65
C PRO A 239 -12.60 -14.11 -1.85
N CYS A 240 -12.30 -13.41 -2.95
CA CYS A 240 -13.12 -12.30 -3.40
C CYS A 240 -14.44 -12.84 -3.97
N ARG A 241 -15.54 -12.57 -3.30
CA ARG A 241 -16.88 -13.05 -3.69
C ARG A 241 -17.35 -12.58 -5.08
N TYR A 242 -16.72 -11.54 -5.61
CA TYR A 242 -17.04 -10.96 -6.92
C TYR A 242 -16.13 -11.49 -8.03
N HIS A 243 -15.00 -12.13 -7.71
CA HIS A 243 -14.13 -12.76 -8.69
C HIS A 243 -14.80 -14.05 -9.22
N ARG A 244 -14.88 -14.19 -10.54
CA ARG A 244 -15.62 -15.27 -11.18
C ARG A 244 -14.75 -16.29 -11.88
N THR A 245 -13.51 -15.93 -12.20
CA THR A 245 -12.58 -16.80 -12.89
C THR A 245 -12.03 -17.85 -11.92
N PRO A 246 -12.23 -19.15 -12.16
CA PRO A 246 -11.59 -20.18 -11.36
C PRO A 246 -10.07 -20.07 -11.49
N TRP A 247 -9.36 -20.24 -10.39
CA TRP A 247 -7.91 -20.29 -10.37
C TRP A 247 -7.45 -21.42 -9.43
N GLY A 248 -6.31 -22.03 -9.74
CA GLY A 248 -5.75 -23.16 -9.00
C GLY A 248 -4.39 -23.52 -9.54
N GLU A 249 -3.96 -24.76 -9.38
CA GLU A 249 -2.66 -25.27 -9.80
C GLU A 249 -2.35 -24.90 -11.26
N GLY A 250 -1.13 -24.39 -11.47
CA GLY A 250 -0.65 -23.91 -12.78
C GLY A 250 -1.10 -22.50 -13.17
N ALA A 251 -2.06 -21.88 -12.46
CA ALA A 251 -2.51 -20.54 -12.78
C ALA A 251 -1.40 -19.49 -12.61
N GLN A 252 -1.32 -18.56 -13.57
CA GLN A 252 -0.41 -17.42 -13.51
C GLN A 252 -1.16 -16.24 -12.89
N MET A 253 -0.70 -15.83 -11.73
CA MET A 253 -1.32 -14.78 -10.92
C MET A 253 -0.28 -13.72 -10.55
N HIS A 254 -0.67 -12.72 -9.79
CA HIS A 254 0.26 -11.81 -9.13
C HIS A 254 -0.04 -11.80 -7.62
N LEU A 255 0.99 -11.61 -6.83
CA LEU A 255 0.88 -11.47 -5.39
C LEU A 255 1.25 -10.03 -4.99
N ALA A 256 0.31 -9.32 -4.37
CA ALA A 256 0.57 -8.00 -3.78
C ALA A 256 0.80 -8.15 -2.27
N ALA A 257 2.01 -7.81 -1.80
CA ALA A 257 2.41 -7.87 -0.40
C ALA A 257 3.14 -6.57 -0.01
N GLY A 258 2.56 -5.76 0.86
CA GLY A 258 3.05 -4.40 1.11
C GLY A 258 3.05 -3.59 -0.19
N LEU A 259 4.22 -3.06 -0.57
CA LEU A 259 4.41 -2.32 -1.83
C LEU A 259 4.95 -3.20 -2.98
N GLN A 260 5.13 -4.49 -2.73
CA GLN A 260 5.58 -5.46 -3.73
C GLN A 260 4.38 -5.98 -4.52
N VAL A 261 4.48 -6.01 -5.84
CA VAL A 261 3.58 -6.76 -6.71
C VAL A 261 4.43 -7.64 -7.61
N VAL A 262 4.29 -8.95 -7.47
CA VAL A 262 5.19 -9.94 -8.07
C VAL A 262 4.38 -10.99 -8.82
N PRO A 263 4.75 -11.36 -10.06
CA PRO A 263 4.18 -12.51 -10.73
C PRO A 263 4.42 -13.79 -9.92
N VAL A 264 3.41 -14.64 -9.87
CA VAL A 264 3.48 -15.95 -9.19
C VAL A 264 2.78 -17.02 -10.01
N SER A 265 3.28 -18.23 -9.94
CA SER A 265 2.55 -19.44 -10.35
C SER A 265 1.95 -20.11 -9.12
N VAL A 266 0.73 -20.62 -9.26
CA VAL A 266 0.06 -21.39 -8.20
C VAL A 266 0.51 -22.83 -8.28
N GLY A 267 1.15 -23.37 -7.23
CA GLY A 267 1.57 -24.76 -7.11
C GLY A 267 0.42 -25.66 -6.69
N SER A 268 -0.25 -25.30 -5.59
CA SER A 268 -1.45 -26.00 -5.10
C SER A 268 -2.40 -25.03 -4.43
N ARG A 269 -3.67 -25.40 -4.35
CA ARG A 269 -4.70 -24.62 -3.66
C ARG A 269 -5.81 -25.51 -3.13
N ASP A 270 -6.27 -25.20 -1.92
CA ASP A 270 -7.55 -25.67 -1.35
C ASP A 270 -8.39 -24.46 -0.88
N ASP A 271 -9.44 -24.71 -0.09
CA ASP A 271 -10.34 -23.66 0.40
C ASP A 271 -9.70 -22.75 1.46
N HIS A 272 -8.58 -23.14 2.07
CA HIS A 272 -7.97 -22.47 3.20
C HIS A 272 -6.59 -21.89 2.90
N GLN A 273 -5.91 -22.44 1.90
CA GLN A 273 -4.51 -22.07 1.60
C GLN A 273 -4.18 -22.24 0.12
N ALA A 274 -3.08 -21.60 -0.27
CA ALA A 274 -2.47 -21.79 -1.56
C ALA A 274 -0.94 -21.72 -1.45
N VAL A 275 -0.24 -22.47 -2.28
CA VAL A 275 1.22 -22.42 -2.43
C VAL A 275 1.54 -21.65 -3.71
N PHE A 276 2.51 -20.74 -3.61
CA PHE A 276 2.91 -19.90 -4.72
C PHE A 276 4.42 -20.03 -4.95
N THR A 277 4.81 -20.02 -6.21
CA THR A 277 6.19 -19.79 -6.63
C THR A 277 6.28 -18.44 -7.29
N ALA A 278 7.01 -17.51 -6.70
CA ALA A 278 7.20 -16.16 -7.20
C ALA A 278 8.40 -16.07 -8.14
N ASP A 279 8.36 -15.17 -9.14
CA ASP A 279 9.46 -14.95 -10.08
C ASP A 279 10.70 -14.37 -9.40
N ARG A 280 10.53 -13.77 -8.23
CA ARG A 280 11.62 -13.24 -7.39
C ARG A 280 11.24 -13.34 -5.91
N ALA A 281 12.23 -13.26 -5.04
CA ALA A 281 11.99 -13.26 -3.60
C ALA A 281 11.05 -12.12 -3.19
N VAL A 282 10.11 -12.43 -2.32
CA VAL A 282 9.17 -11.51 -1.68
C VAL A 282 9.57 -11.39 -0.22
N ALA A 283 9.69 -10.16 0.29
CA ALA A 283 9.93 -9.89 1.71
C ALA A 283 8.60 -9.71 2.44
N PHE A 284 8.44 -10.33 3.60
CA PHE A 284 7.21 -10.26 4.39
C PHE A 284 7.44 -10.55 5.87
N HIS A 285 6.54 -10.11 6.72
CA HIS A 285 6.40 -10.63 8.08
C HIS A 285 5.53 -11.89 8.05
N PRO A 286 5.85 -12.96 8.81
CA PRO A 286 4.96 -14.10 8.96
C PRO A 286 3.55 -13.65 9.38
N GLY A 287 2.54 -14.13 8.66
CA GLY A 287 1.14 -13.69 8.84
C GLY A 287 0.77 -12.38 8.16
N GLN A 288 1.70 -11.71 7.48
CA GLN A 288 1.39 -10.50 6.71
C GLN A 288 0.31 -10.78 5.67
N ARG A 289 -0.68 -9.90 5.60
CA ARG A 289 -1.70 -9.98 4.54
C ARG A 289 -1.10 -9.71 3.17
N ALA A 290 -1.49 -10.55 2.22
CA ALA A 290 -1.19 -10.40 0.80
C ALA A 290 -2.44 -10.67 -0.03
N TYR A 291 -2.43 -10.21 -1.27
CA TYR A 291 -3.58 -10.24 -2.16
C TYR A 291 -3.22 -10.92 -3.46
N VAL A 292 -4.03 -11.91 -3.82
CA VAL A 292 -3.87 -12.67 -5.07
C VAL A 292 -4.63 -11.94 -6.18
N LEU A 293 -3.92 -11.56 -7.24
CA LEU A 293 -4.46 -10.76 -8.33
C LEU A 293 -4.49 -11.59 -9.63
N ASP A 294 -5.64 -11.58 -10.29
CA ASP A 294 -5.82 -12.07 -11.64
C ASP A 294 -5.86 -10.87 -12.60
N LEU A 295 -4.70 -10.40 -13.04
CA LEU A 295 -4.62 -9.23 -13.93
C LEU A 295 -5.18 -9.51 -15.33
N SER A 296 -5.42 -10.78 -15.67
CA SER A 296 -6.03 -11.20 -16.94
C SER A 296 -7.57 -11.20 -16.89
N SER A 297 -8.18 -11.07 -15.71
CA SER A 297 -9.64 -11.10 -15.54
C SER A 297 -10.34 -9.99 -16.34
N THR A 298 -11.27 -10.38 -17.18
CA THR A 298 -12.09 -9.46 -18.01
C THR A 298 -13.53 -9.36 -17.56
N THR A 299 -14.02 -10.29 -16.73
CA THR A 299 -15.43 -10.42 -16.36
C THR A 299 -15.75 -10.05 -14.91
N GLY A 300 -14.73 -9.81 -14.07
CA GLY A 300 -14.87 -9.48 -12.65
C GLY A 300 -13.75 -8.56 -12.18
N PRO A 301 -13.66 -8.28 -10.88
CA PRO A 301 -12.51 -7.59 -10.33
C PRO A 301 -11.25 -8.43 -10.47
N ARG A 302 -10.12 -7.74 -10.67
CA ARG A 302 -8.79 -8.37 -10.81
C ARG A 302 -8.15 -8.74 -9.47
N ILE A 303 -8.92 -8.85 -8.40
CA ILE A 303 -8.53 -9.42 -7.11
C ILE A 303 -9.27 -10.74 -6.92
N ALA A 304 -8.52 -11.82 -6.68
CA ALA A 304 -9.07 -13.17 -6.51
C ALA A 304 -9.23 -13.58 -5.05
N ALA A 305 -8.28 -13.23 -4.19
CA ALA A 305 -8.32 -13.57 -2.77
C ALA A 305 -7.38 -12.69 -1.93
N ARG A 306 -7.56 -12.75 -0.61
CA ARG A 306 -6.60 -12.34 0.41
C ARG A 306 -6.06 -13.59 1.11
N VAL A 307 -4.79 -13.57 1.46
CA VAL A 307 -4.11 -14.62 2.23
C VAL A 307 -3.22 -14.00 3.31
N ALA A 308 -2.80 -14.80 4.29
CA ALA A 308 -1.72 -14.50 5.23
C ALA A 308 -0.44 -15.24 4.79
N LEU A 309 0.67 -14.52 4.60
CA LEU A 309 1.91 -15.11 4.10
C LEU A 309 2.68 -15.87 5.16
N GLN A 310 3.20 -17.01 4.76
CA GLN A 310 4.14 -17.86 5.48
C GLN A 310 5.23 -18.34 4.52
N ASP A 311 6.33 -18.88 5.05
CA ASP A 311 7.30 -19.59 4.23
C ASP A 311 6.64 -20.75 3.50
N GLY A 312 7.00 -20.92 2.25
CA GLY A 312 6.54 -22.02 1.43
C GLY A 312 7.19 -23.35 1.83
N PRO A 313 6.73 -24.44 1.23
CA PRO A 313 7.44 -25.71 1.36
C PRO A 313 8.83 -25.60 0.73
N ASP A 314 9.79 -26.36 1.30
CA ASP A 314 11.14 -26.52 0.79
C ASP A 314 11.16 -27.21 -0.59
#